data_06762b4d7ef14550499d331d263aced5
#
_entry.id   06762b4d7ef14550499d331d263aced5
#
_cell.length_a   1.000
_cell.length_b   1.000
_cell.length_c   1.000
_cell.angle_alpha   90.00
_cell.angle_beta   90.00
_cell.angle_gamma   90.00
#
_symmetry.space_group_name_H-M   'P 1'
#
loop_
_entity.id
_entity.type
_entity.pdbx_description
1 polymer ?
#
loop_
_entity_poly.entity_id
_entity_poly.type
_entity_poly.pdbx_seq_one_letter_code
_entity_poly.pdbx_strand_id
1 'polypeptide(L)'
;IRFGGWYPNRVVRLANRRRARWTEPEVHEELAVLPGQGKVAALNEPLEHFGFLEIHDQIETNARYSRLGARALERLGRRASLPRLVLKPLGKFIETYLIKRGFLDGLPGFIIAVNAAYSMFMKYSYLIESDLRHHADTDHRQ
;
A
#
# COMPACT_ATOMS: atom_id res chain seq x y z
N ILE A 1 -15.54 -9.86 -1.98
CA ILE A 1 -14.30 -10.16 -1.25
C ILE A 1 -14.47 -9.66 0.17
N ARG A 2 -14.36 -10.58 1.15
CA ARG A 2 -14.58 -10.27 2.57
C ARG A 2 -13.31 -10.41 3.42
N PHE A 3 -12.31 -11.10 2.93
CA PHE A 3 -11.09 -11.43 3.67
C PHE A 3 -9.85 -10.80 3.01
N GLY A 4 -8.66 -11.21 3.40
CA GLY A 4 -7.42 -10.68 2.83
C GLY A 4 -7.09 -9.24 3.25
N GLY A 5 -7.83 -8.67 4.21
CA GLY A 5 -7.66 -7.28 4.66
C GLY A 5 -8.45 -6.22 3.87
N TRP A 6 -9.41 -6.65 3.04
CA TRP A 6 -10.26 -5.75 2.27
C TRP A 6 -11.50 -5.31 3.04
N TYR A 7 -11.99 -6.12 3.97
CA TYR A 7 -13.16 -5.82 4.78
C TYR A 7 -12.94 -6.27 6.24
N PRO A 8 -13.42 -5.50 7.24
CA PRO A 8 -13.91 -4.13 7.13
C PRO A 8 -12.77 -3.12 6.90
N ASN A 9 -12.95 -2.19 5.97
CA ASN A 9 -12.04 -1.06 5.78
C ASN A 9 -12.74 0.22 6.23
N ARG A 10 -12.36 0.73 7.41
CA ARG A 10 -12.95 1.94 7.99
C ARG A 10 -12.14 3.15 7.61
N VAL A 11 -12.74 4.04 6.84
CA VAL A 11 -12.11 5.27 6.36
C VAL A 11 -13.01 6.45 6.71
N VAL A 12 -12.44 7.56 7.15
CA VAL A 12 -13.20 8.79 7.38
C VAL A 12 -13.67 9.33 6.04
N ARG A 13 -14.99 9.38 5.82
CA ARG A 13 -15.59 9.83 4.56
C ARG A 13 -16.35 11.14 4.69
N LEU A 14 -16.86 11.44 5.88
CA LEU A 14 -17.63 12.63 6.15
C LEU A 14 -16.97 13.40 7.29
N ALA A 15 -16.63 14.66 7.06
CA ALA A 15 -16.06 15.50 8.08
C ALA A 15 -16.47 16.96 7.90
N ASN A 16 -16.56 17.67 9.00
CA ASN A 16 -16.72 19.11 8.98
C ASN A 16 -15.38 19.75 8.58
N ARG A 17 -15.34 20.47 7.46
CA ARG A 17 -14.13 21.12 6.91
C ARG A 17 -13.45 22.10 7.86
N ARG A 18 -14.15 22.58 8.88
CA ARG A 18 -13.59 23.46 9.90
C ARG A 18 -12.92 22.70 11.04
N ARG A 19 -13.15 21.39 11.15
CA ARG A 19 -12.69 20.53 12.24
C ARG A 19 -11.78 19.38 11.78
N ALA A 20 -11.56 19.26 10.48
CA ALA A 20 -10.71 18.23 9.90
C ALA A 20 -9.92 18.80 8.74
N ARG A 21 -8.73 18.23 8.52
CA ARG A 21 -7.86 18.54 7.38
C ARG A 21 -7.25 17.26 6.82
N TRP A 22 -6.86 17.31 5.56
CA TRP A 22 -6.07 16.25 4.95
C TRP A 22 -4.66 16.28 5.55
N THR A 23 -4.12 15.09 5.81
CA THR A 23 -2.68 14.93 6.11
C THR A 23 -1.89 15.05 4.83
N GLU A 24 -0.60 15.41 4.92
CA GLU A 24 0.28 15.62 3.75
C GLU A 24 1.26 14.46 3.44
N PRO A 25 1.02 13.16 3.75
CA PRO A 25 1.90 12.11 3.30
C PRO A 25 1.65 11.79 1.83
N GLU A 26 2.71 11.56 1.07
CA GLU A 26 2.66 11.34 -0.39
C GLU A 26 1.91 10.08 -0.84
N VAL A 27 1.63 9.16 0.06
CA VAL A 27 1.11 7.82 -0.31
C VAL A 27 -0.17 7.43 0.42
N HIS A 28 -0.49 8.02 1.54
CA HIS A 28 -1.71 7.71 2.29
C HIS A 28 -2.25 8.98 2.91
N GLU A 29 -2.90 9.77 2.09
CA GLU A 29 -3.63 10.94 2.56
C GLU A 29 -4.78 10.49 3.45
N GLU A 30 -4.81 10.95 4.68
CA GLU A 30 -5.88 10.66 5.63
C GLU A 30 -6.60 11.96 6.04
N LEU A 31 -7.91 11.87 6.22
CA LEU A 31 -8.68 12.97 6.75
C LEU A 31 -8.62 12.92 8.28
N ALA A 32 -7.78 13.77 8.86
CA ALA A 32 -7.55 13.84 10.30
C ALA A 32 -8.39 14.91 10.98
N VAL A 33 -9.01 14.58 12.13
CA VAL A 33 -9.71 15.54 12.98
C VAL A 33 -8.68 16.38 13.72
N LEU A 34 -8.89 17.70 13.73
CA LEU A 34 -8.02 18.64 14.44
C LEU A 34 -8.07 18.38 15.97
N PRO A 35 -6.94 18.53 16.67
CA PRO A 35 -6.89 18.34 18.12
C PRO A 35 -7.98 19.13 18.85
N GLY A 36 -8.73 18.49 19.76
CA GLY A 36 -9.79 19.11 20.52
C GLY A 36 -11.10 19.43 19.76
N GLN A 37 -11.19 19.11 18.44
CA GLN A 37 -12.34 19.49 17.62
C GLN A 37 -13.41 18.41 17.49
N GLY A 38 -13.33 17.33 18.27
CA GLY A 38 -14.33 16.28 18.32
C GLY A 38 -13.77 14.87 18.19
N LYS A 39 -14.67 13.92 17.99
CA LYS A 39 -14.34 12.49 17.86
C LYS A 39 -14.83 11.95 16.53
N VAL A 40 -14.15 10.95 16.02
CA VAL A 40 -14.61 10.16 14.86
C VAL A 40 -15.68 9.20 15.35
N ALA A 41 -16.86 9.25 14.73
CA ALA A 41 -17.94 8.30 14.94
C ALA A 41 -17.98 7.28 13.78
N ALA A 42 -18.34 6.04 14.08
CA ALA A 42 -18.55 5.02 13.06
C ALA A 42 -20.00 5.09 12.56
N LEU A 43 -20.18 5.00 11.24
CA LEU A 43 -21.48 4.73 10.62
C LEU A 43 -21.65 3.21 10.56
N ASN A 44 -22.86 2.72 10.81
CA ASN A 44 -23.16 1.30 10.84
C ASN A 44 -23.37 0.72 9.44
N GLU A 45 -23.81 1.53 8.50
CA GLU A 45 -24.07 1.10 7.13
C GLU A 45 -22.78 1.13 6.29
N PRO A 46 -22.43 0.03 5.63
CA PRO A 46 -21.27 -0.01 4.74
C PRO A 46 -21.55 0.78 3.45
N LEU A 47 -20.52 1.48 2.97
CA LEU A 47 -20.51 2.00 1.62
C LEU A 47 -19.97 0.94 0.68
N GLU A 48 -20.70 0.64 -0.39
CA GLU A 48 -20.16 -0.20 -1.47
C GLU A 48 -19.05 0.55 -2.19
N HIS A 49 -17.90 -0.09 -2.31
CA HIS A 49 -16.73 0.47 -2.98
C HIS A 49 -16.27 -0.44 -4.11
N PHE A 50 -16.47 0.00 -5.32
CA PHE A 50 -15.96 -0.66 -6.53
C PHE A 50 -14.55 -0.14 -6.83
N GLY A 51 -13.55 -0.67 -6.09
CA GLY A 51 -12.17 -0.18 -6.17
C GLY A 51 -11.48 -0.54 -7.49
N PHE A 52 -11.77 -1.73 -8.00
CA PHE A 52 -11.23 -2.24 -9.26
C PHE A 52 -12.33 -3.00 -9.98
N LEU A 53 -12.54 -2.71 -11.25
CA LEU A 53 -13.46 -3.45 -12.11
C LEU A 53 -12.74 -4.63 -12.77
N GLU A 54 -11.46 -4.46 -13.06
CA GLU A 54 -10.62 -5.45 -13.72
C GLU A 54 -9.31 -5.67 -12.97
N ILE A 55 -8.69 -6.83 -13.19
CA ILE A 55 -7.36 -7.17 -12.65
C ILE A 55 -6.31 -6.19 -13.18
N HIS A 56 -6.46 -5.74 -14.42
CA HIS A 56 -5.59 -4.75 -15.05
C HIS A 56 -5.49 -3.45 -14.23
N ASP A 57 -6.63 -2.89 -13.84
CA ASP A 57 -6.70 -1.67 -13.02
C ASP A 57 -5.95 -1.83 -11.70
N GLN A 58 -6.07 -3.01 -11.09
CA GLN A 58 -5.37 -3.34 -9.87
C GLN A 58 -3.86 -3.39 -10.07
N ILE A 59 -3.40 -4.01 -11.17
CA ILE A 59 -1.97 -4.13 -11.49
C ILE A 59 -1.36 -2.75 -11.74
N GLU A 60 -1.99 -1.90 -12.55
CA GLU A 60 -1.52 -0.54 -12.82
C GLU A 60 -1.44 0.30 -11.54
N THR A 61 -2.50 0.24 -10.74
CA THR A 61 -2.55 0.95 -9.46
C THR A 61 -1.44 0.45 -8.52
N ASN A 62 -1.24 -0.85 -8.41
CA ASN A 62 -0.18 -1.44 -7.62
C ASN A 62 1.22 -1.02 -8.10
N ALA A 63 1.46 -0.98 -9.40
CA ALA A 63 2.73 -0.54 -9.97
C ALA A 63 3.03 0.92 -9.60
N ARG A 64 2.03 1.81 -9.72
CA ARG A 64 2.14 3.22 -9.33
C ARG A 64 2.45 3.38 -7.84
N TYR A 65 1.69 2.72 -6.96
CA TYR A 65 1.91 2.80 -5.51
C TYR A 65 3.21 2.13 -5.07
N SER A 66 3.66 1.08 -5.75
CA SER A 66 4.96 0.45 -5.49
C SER A 66 6.11 1.42 -5.75
N ARG A 67 6.03 2.19 -6.84
CA ARG A 67 7.04 3.23 -7.16
C ARG A 67 7.03 4.36 -6.14
N LEU A 68 5.86 4.86 -5.75
CA LEU A 68 5.75 5.89 -4.71
C LEU A 68 6.28 5.38 -3.36
N GLY A 69 5.94 4.13 -2.99
CA GLY A 69 6.44 3.51 -1.78
C GLY A 69 7.96 3.28 -1.77
N ALA A 70 8.57 3.00 -2.93
CA ALA A 70 10.02 2.92 -3.07
C ALA A 70 10.68 4.29 -2.83
N ARG A 71 10.17 5.36 -3.46
CA ARG A 71 10.64 6.74 -3.24
C ARG A 71 10.53 7.18 -1.78
N ALA A 72 9.43 6.81 -1.10
CA ALA A 72 9.27 7.11 0.31
C ALA A 72 10.33 6.40 1.18
N LEU A 73 10.66 5.14 0.88
CA LEU A 73 11.75 4.42 1.55
C LEU A 73 13.11 5.05 1.29
N GLU A 74 13.38 5.46 0.06
CA GLU A 74 14.61 6.14 -0.35
C GLU A 74 14.81 7.44 0.42
N ARG A 75 13.79 8.28 0.53
CA ARG A 75 13.82 9.52 1.34
C ARG A 75 14.12 9.28 2.82
N LEU A 76 13.69 8.13 3.35
CA LEU A 76 14.00 7.69 4.70
C LEU A 76 15.41 7.06 4.83
N GLY A 77 16.23 7.12 3.78
CA GLY A 77 17.57 6.53 3.75
C GLY A 77 17.57 5.00 3.81
N ARG A 78 16.42 4.36 3.50
CA ARG A 78 16.31 2.91 3.49
C ARG A 78 16.84 2.36 2.18
N ARG A 79 17.79 1.43 2.27
CA ARG A 79 18.31 0.70 1.11
C ARG A 79 17.65 -0.65 0.95
N ALA A 80 17.54 -1.08 -0.29
CA ALA A 80 17.09 -2.43 -0.59
C ALA A 80 18.21 -3.45 -0.39
N SER A 81 17.81 -4.71 -0.25
CA SER A 81 18.72 -5.85 -0.21
C SER A 81 18.05 -7.08 -0.78
N LEU A 82 18.82 -8.01 -1.32
CA LEU A 82 18.29 -9.27 -1.86
C LEU A 82 17.38 -10.03 -0.87
N PRO A 83 17.74 -10.18 0.42
CA PRO A 83 16.84 -10.81 1.37
C PRO A 83 15.50 -10.08 1.51
N ARG A 84 15.49 -8.75 1.50
CA ARG A 84 14.24 -7.97 1.56
C ARG A 84 13.41 -8.12 0.28
N LEU A 85 14.07 -8.19 -0.89
CA LEU A 85 13.40 -8.40 -2.17
C LEU A 85 12.62 -9.71 -2.21
N VAL A 86 13.11 -10.76 -1.55
CA VAL A 86 12.48 -12.08 -1.53
C VAL A 86 11.55 -12.26 -0.33
N LEU A 87 12.02 -11.96 0.87
CA LEU A 87 11.29 -12.27 2.10
C LEU A 87 10.08 -11.34 2.32
N LYS A 88 10.15 -10.08 1.89
CA LYS A 88 9.04 -9.13 2.08
C LYS A 88 7.81 -9.50 1.23
N PRO A 89 7.93 -9.85 -0.07
CA PRO A 89 6.80 -10.36 -0.84
C PRO A 89 6.23 -11.65 -0.28
N LEU A 90 7.08 -12.60 0.10
CA LEU A 90 6.65 -13.86 0.70
C LEU A 90 5.87 -13.62 2.00
N GLY A 91 6.41 -12.78 2.88
CA GLY A 91 5.71 -12.38 4.11
C GLY A 91 4.37 -11.69 3.82
N LYS A 92 4.30 -10.87 2.76
CA LYS A 92 3.06 -10.19 2.34
C LYS A 92 2.02 -11.18 1.81
N PHE A 93 2.43 -12.19 1.06
CA PHE A 93 1.56 -13.26 0.62
C PHE A 93 0.99 -14.03 1.82
N ILE A 94 1.85 -14.47 2.74
CA ILE A 94 1.45 -15.20 3.96
C ILE A 94 0.50 -14.37 4.80
N GLU A 95 0.80 -13.09 5.02
CA GLU A 95 -0.06 -12.15 5.73
C GLU A 95 -1.45 -12.08 5.10
N THR A 96 -1.53 -11.86 3.78
CA THR A 96 -2.80 -11.63 3.09
C THR A 96 -3.60 -12.92 2.94
N TYR A 97 -2.94 -14.01 2.54
CA TYR A 97 -3.60 -15.26 2.23
C TYR A 97 -3.94 -16.09 3.46
N LEU A 98 -2.96 -16.25 4.39
CA LEU A 98 -3.13 -17.10 5.56
C LEU A 98 -3.61 -16.29 6.77
N ILE A 99 -2.88 -15.26 7.21
CA ILE A 99 -3.17 -14.55 8.46
C ILE A 99 -4.50 -13.78 8.34
N LYS A 100 -4.70 -13.06 7.25
CA LYS A 100 -5.94 -12.34 6.96
C LYS A 100 -7.03 -13.21 6.32
N ARG A 101 -6.81 -14.54 6.30
CA ARG A 101 -7.77 -15.53 5.82
C ARG A 101 -8.25 -15.32 4.39
N GLY A 102 -7.41 -14.76 3.52
CA GLY A 102 -7.76 -14.55 2.10
C GLY A 102 -8.14 -15.85 1.38
N PHE A 103 -7.68 -17.01 1.84
CA PHE A 103 -8.05 -18.31 1.31
C PHE A 103 -9.56 -18.61 1.40
N LEU A 104 -10.29 -17.98 2.34
CA LEU A 104 -11.74 -18.13 2.46
C LEU A 104 -12.53 -17.45 1.32
N ASP A 105 -11.91 -16.51 0.61
CA ASP A 105 -12.48 -15.93 -0.62
C ASP A 105 -12.19 -16.77 -1.87
N GLY A 106 -11.59 -17.97 -1.73
CA GLY A 106 -11.28 -18.87 -2.84
C GLY A 106 -10.26 -18.29 -3.82
N LEU A 107 -10.49 -18.50 -5.12
CA LEU A 107 -9.60 -18.04 -6.18
C LEU A 107 -9.40 -16.52 -6.21
N PRO A 108 -10.43 -15.67 -6.04
CA PRO A 108 -10.22 -14.23 -5.92
C PRO A 108 -9.30 -13.84 -4.77
N GLY A 109 -9.40 -14.48 -3.61
CA GLY A 109 -8.52 -14.24 -2.47
C GLY A 109 -7.06 -14.62 -2.75
N PHE A 110 -6.84 -15.71 -3.48
CA PHE A 110 -5.51 -16.10 -3.95
C PHE A 110 -4.91 -15.07 -4.90
N ILE A 111 -5.67 -14.63 -5.92
CA ILE A 111 -5.22 -13.61 -6.89
C ILE A 111 -4.82 -12.32 -6.17
N ILE A 112 -5.62 -11.87 -5.21
CA ILE A 112 -5.33 -10.68 -4.40
C ILE A 112 -4.04 -10.85 -3.59
N ALA A 113 -3.83 -12.01 -2.97
CA ALA A 113 -2.63 -12.27 -2.19
C ALA A 113 -1.37 -12.27 -3.07
N VAL A 114 -1.44 -12.85 -4.27
CA VAL A 114 -0.36 -12.81 -5.26
C VAL A 114 -0.09 -11.38 -5.71
N ASN A 115 -1.12 -10.60 -6.05
CA ASN A 115 -0.97 -9.19 -6.44
C ASN A 115 -0.38 -8.33 -5.31
N ALA A 116 -0.76 -8.57 -4.06
CA ALA A 116 -0.18 -7.89 -2.91
C ALA A 116 1.31 -8.22 -2.73
N ALA A 117 1.70 -9.49 -2.91
CA ALA A 117 3.09 -9.92 -2.90
C ALA A 117 3.87 -9.30 -4.07
N TYR A 118 3.31 -9.30 -5.26
CA TYR A 118 3.89 -8.68 -6.45
C TYR A 118 4.12 -7.18 -6.26
N SER A 119 3.15 -6.46 -5.72
CA SER A 119 3.30 -5.04 -5.39
C SER A 119 4.48 -4.81 -4.42
N MET A 120 4.65 -5.67 -3.42
CA MET A 120 5.77 -5.60 -2.50
C MET A 120 7.11 -5.89 -3.20
N PHE A 121 7.15 -6.89 -4.10
CA PHE A 121 8.31 -7.19 -4.92
C PHE A 121 8.70 -5.99 -5.78
N MET A 122 7.76 -5.40 -6.51
CA MET A 122 7.98 -4.22 -7.35
C MET A 122 8.51 -3.04 -6.55
N LYS A 123 8.00 -2.81 -5.33
CA LYS A 123 8.50 -1.73 -4.47
C LYS A 123 10.00 -1.89 -4.15
N TYR A 124 10.45 -3.08 -3.78
CA TYR A 124 11.86 -3.32 -3.49
C TYR A 124 12.72 -3.38 -4.76
N SER A 125 12.16 -3.81 -5.90
CA SER A 125 12.85 -3.74 -7.20
C SER A 125 13.13 -2.31 -7.62
N TYR A 126 12.15 -1.40 -7.51
CA TYR A 126 12.35 0.03 -7.78
C TYR A 126 13.37 0.68 -6.83
N LEU A 127 13.41 0.23 -5.58
CA LEU A 127 14.40 0.73 -4.63
C LEU A 127 15.82 0.26 -4.99
N ILE A 128 15.99 -1.00 -5.45
CA ILE A 128 17.27 -1.51 -5.96
C ILE A 128 17.69 -0.73 -7.21
N GLU A 129 16.78 -0.52 -8.15
CA GLU A 129 17.04 0.24 -9.37
C GLU A 129 17.55 1.66 -9.05
N SER A 130 16.92 2.32 -8.08
CA SER A 130 17.35 3.65 -7.63
C SER A 130 18.75 3.61 -6.99
N ASP A 131 19.01 2.65 -6.11
CA ASP A 131 20.34 2.47 -5.49
C ASP A 131 21.43 2.25 -6.56
N LEU A 132 21.17 1.44 -7.57
CA LEU A 132 22.12 1.18 -8.67
C LEU A 132 22.39 2.41 -9.53
N ARG A 133 21.38 3.21 -9.84
CA ARG A 133 21.55 4.48 -10.58
C ARG A 133 22.41 5.48 -9.82
N HIS A 134 22.18 5.64 -8.52
CA HIS A 134 23.00 6.53 -7.69
C HIS A 134 24.48 6.11 -7.65
N HIS A 135 24.77 4.82 -7.63
CA HIS A 135 26.16 4.34 -7.68
C HIS A 135 26.81 4.62 -9.03
N ALA A 136 26.09 4.38 -10.14
CA ALA A 136 26.60 4.66 -11.49
C ALA A 136 26.91 6.14 -11.71
N ASP A 137 26.04 7.05 -11.24
CA ASP A 137 26.23 8.50 -11.35
C ASP A 137 27.41 9.02 -10.51
N THR A 138 27.74 8.33 -9.41
CA THR A 138 28.88 8.69 -8.55
C THR A 138 30.20 8.26 -9.17
N ASP A 139 30.22 7.11 -9.86
CA ASP A 139 31.41 6.54 -10.50
C ASP A 139 31.81 7.35 -11.76
N HIS A 140 30.86 7.92 -12.47
CA HIS A 140 31.12 8.78 -13.64
C HIS A 140 31.62 10.21 -13.29
N ARG A 141 31.61 10.61 -12.02
CA ARG A 141 32.07 11.93 -11.56
C ARG A 141 33.46 11.92 -10.93
N GLN A 142 34.10 10.77 -10.83
CA GLN A 142 35.49 10.59 -10.40
C GLN A 142 36.43 10.39 -11.62
#